data_7b02d8e6f1a6ea5b91e5fb734285c016
#
_entry.id   7b02d8e6f1a6ea5b91e5fb734285c016
#
_cell.length_a   1.000
_cell.length_b   1.000
_cell.length_c   1.000
_cell.angle_alpha   90.00
_cell.angle_beta   90.00
_cell.angle_gamma   90.00
#
_symmetry.space_group_name_H-M   'P 1'
#
loop_
_entity.id
_entity.type
_entity.pdbx_description
1 polymer ?
#
loop_
_entity_poly.entity_id
_entity_poly.type
_entity_poly.pdbx_seq_one_letter_code
_entity_poly.pdbx_strand_id
1 'polypeptide(L)'
;MYREESKKQQKLEDFYMPFGGHLNEENRWVILSKNVPWDEIEEEYKEKLGDIEKGAPAKSLRMALGALIIKEKLQISDREVVEQIRETPYLQYFVGMEGYTDEAPFDPSMMVHFRKRLDGELIQKANEILFEEYKETLRKKKRKMKKKLKKMKR
;
A
#
# COMPACT_ATOMS: atom_id res chain seq x y z
N MET A 1 1.34 21.05 5.36
CA MET A 1 2.58 20.65 4.68
C MET A 1 2.60 19.14 4.48
N TYR A 2 2.75 18.67 3.27
CA TYR A 2 2.98 17.25 3.01
C TYR A 2 4.44 16.95 3.34
N ARG A 3 4.68 16.00 4.24
CA ARG A 3 6.03 15.52 4.52
C ARG A 3 6.29 14.28 3.69
N GLU A 4 7.35 14.33 2.88
CA GLU A 4 7.83 13.19 2.14
C GLU A 4 8.30 12.11 3.13
N GLU A 5 7.70 10.93 3.07
CA GLU A 5 8.27 9.76 3.71
C GLU A 5 9.50 9.31 2.93
N SER A 6 10.47 8.75 3.62
CA SER A 6 11.70 8.24 3.00
C SER A 6 11.36 7.44 1.72
N LYS A 7 12.00 7.80 0.60
CA LYS A 7 11.82 7.16 -0.71
C LYS A 7 12.13 5.66 -0.76
N LYS A 8 12.68 5.11 0.30
CA LYS A 8 12.96 3.68 0.39
C LYS A 8 11.82 2.98 1.10
N GLN A 9 11.15 2.10 0.37
CA GLN A 9 10.24 1.15 1.00
C GLN A 9 10.99 0.45 2.13
N GLN A 10 10.43 0.49 3.33
CA GLN A 10 10.97 -0.21 4.49
C GLN A 10 11.15 -1.69 4.16
N LYS A 11 12.30 -2.24 4.48
CA LYS A 11 12.52 -3.67 4.34
C LYS A 11 11.58 -4.42 5.28
N LEU A 12 11.11 -5.57 4.83
CA LEU A 12 10.21 -6.40 5.62
C LEU A 12 10.84 -6.79 6.98
N GLU A 13 12.16 -6.99 6.97
CA GLU A 13 12.94 -7.35 8.15
C GLU A 13 13.01 -6.22 9.20
N ASP A 14 12.93 -4.96 8.75
CA ASP A 14 13.00 -3.78 9.61
C ASP A 14 11.65 -3.44 10.27
N PHE A 15 10.57 -4.13 9.87
CA PHE A 15 9.27 -3.94 10.49
C PHE A 15 9.25 -4.55 11.89
N TYR A 16 9.10 -3.70 12.92
CA TYR A 16 9.07 -4.16 14.29
C TYR A 16 7.82 -5.00 14.59
N MET A 17 8.05 -6.20 15.10
CA MET A 17 7.00 -7.09 15.59
C MET A 17 7.25 -7.43 17.06
N PRO A 18 6.21 -7.40 17.92
CA PRO A 18 6.33 -7.88 19.29
C PRO A 18 6.60 -9.39 19.31
N PHE A 19 7.17 -9.88 20.39
CA PHE A 19 7.48 -11.30 20.61
C PHE A 19 8.50 -11.90 19.63
N GLY A 20 9.35 -11.09 19.01
CA GLY A 20 10.39 -11.56 18.08
C GLY A 20 9.86 -12.18 16.79
N GLY A 21 8.61 -11.89 16.43
CA GLY A 21 8.01 -12.38 15.19
C GLY A 21 8.55 -11.65 13.95
N HIS A 22 8.31 -12.26 12.80
CA HIS A 22 8.62 -11.69 11.49
C HIS A 22 7.42 -11.80 10.56
N LEU A 23 7.28 -10.82 9.67
CA LEU A 23 6.26 -10.86 8.63
C LEU A 23 6.64 -11.89 7.56
N ASN A 24 5.65 -12.66 7.09
CA ASN A 24 5.84 -13.63 6.03
C ASN A 24 5.84 -12.95 4.66
N GLU A 25 6.91 -13.13 3.88
CA GLU A 25 7.06 -12.57 2.54
C GLU A 25 6.01 -13.07 1.54
N GLU A 26 5.43 -14.24 1.76
CA GLU A 26 4.38 -14.82 0.90
C GLU A 26 2.98 -14.32 1.25
N ASN A 27 2.83 -13.50 2.29
CA ASN A 27 1.53 -12.91 2.62
C ASN A 27 1.03 -12.01 1.48
N ARG A 28 -0.26 -12.12 1.17
CA ARG A 28 -0.90 -11.36 0.08
C ARG A 28 -0.69 -9.84 0.16
N TRP A 29 -0.67 -9.28 1.36
CA TRP A 29 -0.47 -7.83 1.56
C TRP A 29 0.99 -7.42 1.34
N VAL A 30 1.94 -8.26 1.73
CA VAL A 30 3.36 -8.05 1.45
C VAL A 30 3.63 -8.11 -0.05
N ILE A 31 3.06 -9.09 -0.74
CA ILE A 31 3.19 -9.21 -2.20
C ILE A 31 2.56 -8.01 -2.90
N LEU A 32 1.35 -7.60 -2.49
CA LEU A 32 0.68 -6.43 -3.05
C LEU A 32 1.49 -5.16 -2.81
N SER A 33 2.06 -4.98 -1.62
CA SER A 33 2.91 -3.84 -1.30
C SER A 33 4.12 -3.70 -2.23
N LYS A 34 4.71 -4.81 -2.64
CA LYS A 34 5.83 -4.83 -3.60
C LYS A 34 5.39 -4.48 -5.04
N ASN A 35 4.14 -4.71 -5.37
CA ASN A 35 3.59 -4.48 -6.71
C ASN A 35 3.00 -3.08 -6.91
N VAL A 36 2.69 -2.36 -5.83
CA VAL A 36 2.22 -0.98 -5.92
C VAL A 36 3.41 -0.04 -6.15
N PRO A 37 3.42 0.75 -7.21
CA PRO A 37 4.48 1.72 -7.50
C PRO A 37 4.30 2.99 -6.66
N TRP A 38 4.54 2.90 -5.36
CA TRP A 38 4.30 3.97 -4.41
C TRP A 38 4.98 5.28 -4.77
N ASP A 39 6.25 5.21 -5.22
CA ASP A 39 7.06 6.40 -5.51
C ASP A 39 6.50 7.19 -6.70
N GLU A 40 6.07 6.49 -7.77
CA GLU A 40 5.51 7.13 -8.96
C GLU A 40 4.19 7.83 -8.65
N ILE A 41 3.33 7.18 -7.86
CA ILE A 41 2.05 7.75 -7.46
C ILE A 41 2.25 8.91 -6.47
N GLU A 42 3.27 8.82 -5.61
CA GLU A 42 3.59 9.86 -4.64
C GLU A 42 4.03 11.16 -5.30
N GLU A 43 4.81 11.09 -6.38
CA GLU A 43 5.21 12.27 -7.14
C GLU A 43 4.00 13.06 -7.62
N GLU A 44 3.00 12.40 -8.20
CA GLU A 44 1.77 13.04 -8.66
C GLU A 44 0.88 13.55 -7.52
N TYR A 45 0.85 12.83 -6.41
CA TYR A 45 0.12 13.25 -5.22
C TYR A 45 0.68 14.54 -4.63
N LYS A 46 2.00 14.71 -4.63
CA LYS A 46 2.67 15.94 -4.19
C LYS A 46 2.31 17.13 -5.07
N GLU A 47 2.34 16.95 -6.38
CA GLU A 47 1.98 18.00 -7.33
C GLU A 47 0.55 18.52 -7.10
N LYS A 48 -0.39 17.63 -6.75
CA LYS A 48 -1.78 18.00 -6.49
C LYS A 48 -2.01 18.66 -5.13
N LEU A 49 -1.25 18.31 -4.11
CA LEU A 49 -1.41 18.90 -2.77
C LEU A 49 -0.85 20.33 -2.68
N GLY A 50 0.14 20.66 -3.51
CA GLY A 50 0.83 21.93 -3.46
C GLY A 50 1.44 22.24 -2.08
N ASP A 51 2.00 23.44 -1.94
CA ASP A 51 2.50 23.97 -0.67
C ASP A 51 1.34 24.53 0.18
N ILE A 52 0.63 23.69 0.89
CA ILE A 52 -0.34 24.14 1.88
C ILE A 52 0.41 24.47 3.17
N GLU A 53 0.77 25.72 3.35
CA GLU A 53 1.56 26.23 4.48
C GLU A 53 0.84 26.18 5.84
N LYS A 54 -0.46 25.89 5.90
CA LYS A 54 -1.26 25.99 7.14
C LYS A 54 -2.04 24.70 7.40
N GLY A 55 -1.77 24.06 8.54
CA GLY A 55 -2.54 22.94 9.07
C GLY A 55 -1.70 21.79 9.59
N ALA A 56 -2.34 20.77 10.16
CA ALA A 56 -1.68 19.54 10.52
C ALA A 56 -1.09 18.84 9.28
N PRO A 57 0.10 18.20 9.40
CA PRO A 57 0.71 17.50 8.26
C PRO A 57 -0.25 16.44 7.70
N ALA A 58 -0.40 16.42 6.39
CA ALA A 58 -1.21 15.40 5.73
C ALA A 58 -0.59 14.02 5.96
N LYS A 59 -1.44 13.01 6.11
CA LYS A 59 -0.98 11.62 6.10
C LYS A 59 -0.31 11.30 4.77
N SER A 60 0.66 10.40 4.80
CA SER A 60 1.38 9.97 3.60
C SER A 60 0.42 9.44 2.52
N LEU A 61 0.86 9.51 1.27
CA LEU A 61 0.14 8.86 0.17
C LEU A 61 -0.09 7.38 0.46
N ARG A 62 0.95 6.70 0.93
CA ARG A 62 0.89 5.27 1.19
C ARG A 62 -0.18 4.92 2.24
N MET A 63 -0.30 5.75 3.29
CA MET A 63 -1.38 5.60 4.27
C MET A 63 -2.76 5.84 3.63
N ALA A 64 -2.92 6.92 2.89
CA ALA A 64 -4.20 7.30 2.28
C ALA A 64 -4.64 6.32 1.20
N LEU A 65 -3.80 6.04 0.23
CA LEU A 65 -4.08 5.11 -0.86
C LEU A 65 -4.18 3.67 -0.35
N GLY A 66 -3.28 3.28 0.55
CA GLY A 66 -3.30 1.95 1.17
C GLY A 66 -4.61 1.68 1.91
N ALA A 67 -5.12 2.64 2.67
CA ALA A 67 -6.41 2.52 3.35
C ALA A 67 -7.58 2.35 2.37
N LEU A 68 -7.59 3.09 1.26
CA LEU A 68 -8.60 2.96 0.22
C LEU A 68 -8.54 1.59 -0.48
N ILE A 69 -7.33 1.09 -0.76
CA ILE A 69 -7.14 -0.25 -1.34
C ILE A 69 -7.66 -1.34 -0.37
N ILE A 70 -7.34 -1.23 0.92
CA ILE A 70 -7.83 -2.16 1.95
C ILE A 70 -9.35 -2.16 1.98
N LYS A 71 -9.98 -0.99 2.01
CA LYS A 71 -11.43 -0.85 1.98
C LYS A 71 -12.05 -1.58 0.78
N GLU A 72 -11.51 -1.33 -0.39
CA GLU A 72 -12.01 -1.92 -1.64
C GLU A 72 -11.81 -3.44 -1.68
N LYS A 73 -10.64 -3.93 -1.29
CA LYS A 73 -10.37 -5.37 -1.30
C LYS A 73 -11.17 -6.16 -0.27
N LEU A 74 -11.40 -5.59 0.90
CA LEU A 74 -12.12 -6.26 1.99
C LEU A 74 -13.63 -5.94 1.98
N GLN A 75 -14.08 -4.96 1.20
CA GLN A 75 -15.48 -4.51 1.13
C GLN A 75 -16.05 -4.16 2.51
N ILE A 76 -15.31 -3.34 3.25
CA ILE A 76 -15.61 -2.95 4.63
C ILE A 76 -15.89 -1.45 4.75
N SER A 77 -16.47 -1.03 5.89
CA SER A 77 -16.73 0.39 6.19
C SER A 77 -15.44 1.16 6.50
N ASP A 78 -15.52 2.49 6.45
CA ASP A 78 -14.40 3.37 6.82
C ASP A 78 -13.90 3.12 8.26
N ARG A 79 -14.81 2.91 9.19
CA ARG A 79 -14.50 2.59 10.58
C ARG A 79 -13.80 1.24 10.68
N GLU A 80 -14.27 0.25 9.97
CA GLU A 80 -13.69 -1.10 9.97
C GLU A 80 -12.29 -1.11 9.35
N VAL A 81 -12.01 -0.28 8.34
CA VAL A 81 -10.64 -0.12 7.81
C VAL A 81 -9.66 0.26 8.91
N VAL A 82 -10.01 1.24 9.73
CA VAL A 82 -9.16 1.70 10.84
C VAL A 82 -8.92 0.59 11.85
N GLU A 83 -9.96 -0.14 12.24
CA GLU A 83 -9.86 -1.26 13.19
C GLU A 83 -9.02 -2.41 12.61
N GLN A 84 -9.21 -2.78 11.36
CA GLN A 84 -8.42 -3.82 10.69
C GLN A 84 -6.94 -3.45 10.61
N ILE A 85 -6.61 -2.21 10.30
CA ILE A 85 -5.20 -1.75 10.30
C ILE A 85 -4.65 -1.80 11.72
N ARG A 86 -5.41 -1.34 12.73
CA ARG A 86 -4.99 -1.35 14.12
C ARG A 86 -4.64 -2.74 14.64
N GLU A 87 -5.38 -3.76 14.24
CA GLU A 87 -5.26 -5.13 14.72
C GLU A 87 -4.26 -5.98 13.90
N THR A 88 -3.96 -5.59 12.67
CA THR A 88 -3.29 -6.46 11.70
C THR A 88 -1.91 -5.93 11.32
N PRO A 89 -0.82 -6.56 11.75
CA PRO A 89 0.54 -6.13 11.40
C PRO A 89 0.80 -6.05 9.90
N TYR A 90 0.25 -6.97 9.11
CA TYR A 90 0.39 -6.96 7.65
C TYR A 90 -0.25 -5.73 6.99
N LEU A 91 -1.39 -5.27 7.51
CA LEU A 91 -2.03 -4.05 7.03
C LEU A 91 -1.25 -2.80 7.45
N GLN A 92 -0.69 -2.80 8.65
CA GLN A 92 0.19 -1.73 9.12
C GLN A 92 1.44 -1.62 8.22
N TYR A 93 2.07 -2.73 7.90
CA TYR A 93 3.17 -2.76 6.93
C TYR A 93 2.74 -2.24 5.55
N PHE A 94 1.58 -2.66 5.07
CA PHE A 94 1.03 -2.26 3.78
C PHE A 94 0.84 -0.74 3.65
N VAL A 95 0.33 -0.09 4.70
CA VAL A 95 0.14 1.36 4.74
C VAL A 95 1.40 2.15 5.14
N GLY A 96 2.54 1.50 5.29
CA GLY A 96 3.85 2.13 5.50
C GLY A 96 4.20 2.46 6.94
N MET A 97 3.59 1.82 7.93
CA MET A 97 3.98 1.97 9.33
C MET A 97 5.31 1.25 9.59
N GLU A 98 6.11 1.78 10.53
CA GLU A 98 7.45 1.27 10.83
C GLU A 98 7.44 -0.02 11.68
N GLY A 99 6.37 -0.28 12.37
CA GLY A 99 6.22 -1.45 13.22
C GLY A 99 4.81 -1.57 13.78
N TYR A 100 4.57 -2.68 14.46
CA TYR A 100 3.29 -2.95 15.08
C TYR A 100 3.00 -1.98 16.23
N THR A 101 1.82 -1.40 16.22
CA THR A 101 1.25 -0.63 17.32
C THR A 101 -0.23 -0.96 17.46
N ASP A 102 -0.77 -0.87 18.67
CA ASP A 102 -2.21 -1.04 18.95
C ASP A 102 -2.98 0.29 18.87
N GLU A 103 -2.37 1.32 18.35
CA GLU A 103 -3.00 2.62 18.18
C GLU A 103 -3.68 2.73 16.80
N ALA A 104 -4.82 3.43 16.77
CA ALA A 104 -5.49 3.73 15.52
C ALA A 104 -4.58 4.59 14.62
N PRO A 105 -4.38 4.21 13.34
CA PRO A 105 -3.48 4.94 12.45
C PRO A 105 -3.99 6.35 12.11
N PHE A 106 -5.29 6.54 12.13
CA PHE A 106 -5.98 7.81 11.88
C PHE A 106 -7.45 7.70 12.35
N ASP A 107 -8.11 8.84 12.44
CA ASP A 107 -9.56 8.87 12.70
C ASP A 107 -10.34 8.43 11.46
N PRO A 108 -11.41 7.61 11.59
CA PRO A 108 -12.20 7.15 10.42
C PRO A 108 -12.72 8.27 9.52
N SER A 109 -12.97 9.46 10.06
CA SER A 109 -13.37 10.64 9.26
C SER A 109 -12.33 11.07 8.23
N MET A 110 -11.06 10.71 8.41
CA MET A 110 -9.99 10.97 7.46
C MET A 110 -10.18 10.27 6.11
N MET A 111 -10.93 9.17 6.08
CA MET A 111 -11.22 8.46 4.83
C MET A 111 -11.93 9.33 3.79
N VAL A 112 -12.78 10.26 4.23
CA VAL A 112 -13.42 11.25 3.34
C VAL A 112 -12.38 12.16 2.70
N HIS A 113 -11.41 12.62 3.49
CA HIS A 113 -10.32 13.46 2.99
C HIS A 113 -9.39 12.69 2.03
N PHE A 114 -9.11 11.43 2.30
CA PHE A 114 -8.34 10.58 1.40
C PHE A 114 -9.02 10.45 0.04
N ARG A 115 -10.32 10.17 0.01
CA ARG A 115 -11.09 10.11 -1.25
C ARG A 115 -11.10 11.43 -2.03
N LYS A 116 -11.14 12.57 -1.34
CA LYS A 116 -11.10 13.88 -1.99
C LYS A 116 -9.72 14.21 -2.56
N ARG A 117 -8.66 13.82 -1.89
CA ARG A 117 -7.27 14.06 -2.32
C ARG A 117 -6.84 13.13 -3.45
N LEU A 118 -7.27 11.88 -3.36
CA LEU A 118 -7.06 10.86 -4.38
C LEU A 118 -8.23 10.89 -5.36
N ASP A 119 -8.28 11.91 -6.20
CA ASP A 119 -9.35 12.07 -7.18
C ASP A 119 -9.38 10.94 -8.23
N GLY A 120 -10.43 10.92 -9.05
CA GLY A 120 -10.64 9.86 -10.04
C GLY A 120 -9.50 9.72 -11.04
N GLU A 121 -8.81 10.80 -11.39
CA GLU A 121 -7.68 10.80 -12.32
C GLU A 121 -6.45 10.09 -11.72
N LEU A 122 -6.11 10.41 -10.47
CA LEU A 122 -5.01 9.76 -9.77
C LEU A 122 -5.30 8.28 -9.50
N ILE A 123 -6.54 7.95 -9.12
CA ILE A 123 -6.97 6.56 -8.92
C ILE A 123 -6.93 5.80 -10.25
N GLN A 124 -7.38 6.39 -11.35
CA GLN A 124 -7.31 5.76 -12.66
C GLN A 124 -5.87 5.46 -13.06
N LYS A 125 -4.97 6.40 -12.87
CA LYS A 125 -3.54 6.20 -13.17
C LYS A 125 -2.91 5.12 -12.29
N ALA A 126 -3.20 5.11 -10.99
CA ALA A 126 -2.78 4.04 -10.10
C ALA A 126 -3.29 2.66 -10.55
N ASN A 127 -4.54 2.59 -10.98
CA ASN A 127 -5.13 1.36 -11.51
C ASN A 127 -4.48 0.91 -12.83
N GLU A 128 -4.15 1.82 -13.73
CA GLU A 128 -3.45 1.52 -14.98
C GLU A 128 -2.07 0.93 -14.70
N ILE A 129 -1.30 1.53 -13.78
CA ILE A 129 0.01 1.04 -13.38
C ILE A 129 -0.09 -0.35 -12.74
N LEU A 130 -1.02 -0.54 -11.80
CA LEU A 130 -1.28 -1.84 -11.16
C LEU A 130 -1.69 -2.91 -12.18
N PHE A 131 -2.47 -2.54 -13.17
CA PHE A 131 -2.93 -3.46 -14.20
C PHE A 131 -1.79 -3.92 -15.12
N GLU A 132 -0.91 -3.00 -15.53
CA GLU A 132 0.27 -3.35 -16.33
C GLU A 132 1.25 -4.23 -15.54
N GLU A 133 1.52 -3.94 -14.28
CA GLU A 133 2.35 -4.79 -13.42
C GLU A 133 1.73 -6.18 -13.22
N TYR A 134 0.43 -6.25 -13.04
CA TYR A 134 -0.28 -7.52 -12.93
C TYR A 134 -0.15 -8.37 -14.19
N LYS A 135 -0.33 -7.77 -15.37
CA LYS A 135 -0.11 -8.44 -16.67
C LYS A 135 1.31 -8.96 -16.80
N GLU A 136 2.31 -8.17 -16.42
CA GLU A 136 3.70 -8.57 -16.49
C GLU A 136 4.01 -9.75 -15.54
N THR A 137 3.47 -9.71 -14.33
CA THR A 137 3.58 -10.79 -13.36
C THR A 137 2.97 -12.10 -13.90
N LEU A 138 1.80 -12.03 -14.54
CA LEU A 138 1.18 -13.18 -15.19
C LEU A 138 2.04 -13.74 -16.33
N ARG A 139 2.62 -12.86 -17.15
CA ARG A 139 3.53 -13.26 -18.25
C ARG A 139 4.77 -13.98 -17.70
N LYS A 140 5.37 -13.46 -16.61
CA LYS A 140 6.50 -14.09 -15.92
C LYS A 140 6.15 -15.48 -15.35
N LYS A 141 4.98 -15.61 -14.70
CA LYS A 141 4.48 -16.90 -14.19
C LYS A 141 4.26 -17.92 -15.33
N LYS A 142 3.63 -17.53 -16.43
CA LYS A 142 3.41 -18.39 -17.60
C LYS A 142 4.74 -18.86 -18.21
N ARG A 143 5.74 -17.96 -18.32
CA ARG A 143 7.09 -18.33 -18.83
C ARG A 143 7.79 -19.33 -17.90
N LYS A 144 7.73 -19.13 -16.58
CA LYS A 144 8.31 -20.07 -15.60
C LYS A 144 7.64 -21.45 -15.69
N MET A 145 6.32 -21.49 -15.80
CA MET A 145 5.56 -22.72 -15.91
C MET A 145 5.87 -23.48 -17.20
N LYS A 146 5.96 -22.78 -18.34
CA LYS A 146 6.40 -23.39 -19.61
C LYS A 146 7.82 -23.99 -19.54
N LYS A 147 8.77 -23.29 -18.88
CA LYS A 147 10.12 -23.79 -18.67
C LYS A 147 10.16 -25.04 -17.78
N LYS A 148 9.33 -25.07 -16.72
CA LYS A 148 9.22 -26.22 -15.81
C LYS A 148 8.64 -27.44 -16.54
N LEU A 149 7.58 -27.27 -17.30
CA LEU A 149 6.96 -28.31 -18.14
C LEU A 149 7.93 -28.87 -19.18
N LYS A 150 8.75 -28.02 -19.81
CA LYS A 150 9.75 -28.44 -20.78
C LYS A 150 10.88 -29.28 -20.16
N LYS A 151 11.24 -28.98 -18.90
CA LYS A 151 12.24 -29.77 -18.14
C LYS A 151 11.69 -31.11 -17.70
N MET A 152 10.39 -31.24 -17.42
CA MET A 152 9.77 -32.50 -17.00
C MET A 152 9.52 -33.46 -18.18
N LYS A 153 9.53 -32.98 -19.42
CA LYS A 153 9.35 -33.80 -20.64
C LYS A 153 10.67 -34.27 -21.25
N ARG A 154 11.79 -33.91 -20.65
CA ARG A 154 13.13 -34.39 -20.99
C ARG A 154 13.59 -35.51 -20.03
#